data_2ef532fccbf960deb33015b2c51a8b23
#
_entry.id   2ef532fccbf960deb33015b2c51a8b23
#
_cell.length_a   1.000
_cell.length_b   1.000
_cell.length_c   1.000
_cell.angle_alpha   90.00
_cell.angle_beta   90.00
_cell.angle_gamma   90.00
#
_symmetry.space_group_name_H-M   'P 1'
#
loop_
_entity.id
_entity.type
_entity.pdbx_description
1 polymer ?
#
loop_
_entity_poly.entity_id
_entity_poly.type
_entity_poly.pdbx_seq_one_letter_code
_entity_poly.pdbx_strand_id
1 'polypeptide(L)'
;SSAASDVYKRQTIFSGFARIFPDRFDNKTNGITQRRWLAEANPGLAAVLDKYVGTNWRYNLDDVAGLRKVLASGQADAICDEFLAVKRANKERLASYVRRTTGVEINPAAMMDVQVKRIHEYKRQLLNVLHVIALYNDIKDGRPHPARNVIFSGKAASSYYMAKLIIRLINDVARIINADPAVSGKLKVAFV
;
A
#
# COMPACT_ATOMS: atom_id res chain seq x y z
N SER A 1 13.98 10.74 2.53
CA SER A 1 14.70 9.47 2.71
C SER A 1 15.29 9.41 4.12
N SER A 2 15.66 8.21 4.60
CA SER A 2 16.28 8.07 5.93
C SER A 2 17.64 8.78 6.02
N ALA A 3 18.41 8.84 4.94
CA ALA A 3 19.65 9.59 4.86
C ALA A 3 19.45 11.10 5.09
N ALA A 4 18.42 11.70 4.46
CA ALA A 4 18.09 13.11 4.68
C ALA A 4 17.68 13.39 6.14
N SER A 5 16.95 12.45 6.76
CA SER A 5 16.58 12.53 8.17
C SER A 5 17.78 12.44 9.11
N ASP A 6 18.79 11.62 8.76
CA ASP A 6 20.04 11.51 9.51
C ASP A 6 20.84 12.82 9.46
N VAL A 7 21.04 13.37 8.26
CA VAL A 7 21.73 14.67 8.07
C VAL A 7 21.03 15.76 8.89
N TYR A 8 19.69 15.85 8.82
CA TYR A 8 18.93 16.84 9.60
C TYR A 8 19.18 16.68 11.11
N LYS A 9 19.13 15.45 11.63
CA LYS A 9 19.33 15.18 13.06
C LYS A 9 20.74 15.53 13.54
N ARG A 10 21.76 15.23 12.73
CA ARG A 10 23.16 15.60 13.03
C ARG A 10 23.36 17.10 13.05
N GLN A 11 22.67 17.84 12.20
CA GLN A 11 22.79 19.30 12.10
C GLN A 11 21.95 20.05 13.14
N THR A 12 20.93 19.41 13.72
CA THR A 12 19.99 20.04 14.66
C THR A 12 20.05 19.39 16.04
N ILE A 13 19.25 18.36 16.28
CA ILE A 13 19.01 17.77 17.60
C ILE A 13 20.28 17.21 18.23
N PHE A 14 21.15 16.61 17.44
CA PHE A 14 22.39 15.96 17.89
C PHE A 14 23.65 16.74 17.48
N SER A 15 23.54 18.00 17.07
CA SER A 15 24.67 18.79 16.56
C SER A 15 25.85 18.87 17.54
N GLY A 16 25.60 19.04 18.84
CA GLY A 16 26.63 19.05 19.88
C GLY A 16 27.37 17.72 19.98
N PHE A 17 26.65 16.61 19.99
CA PHE A 17 27.25 15.27 20.04
C PHE A 17 27.98 14.92 18.74
N ALA A 18 27.39 15.25 17.59
CA ALA A 18 28.02 14.99 16.29
C ALA A 18 29.33 15.73 16.10
N ARG A 19 29.47 16.92 16.71
CA ARG A 19 30.72 17.68 16.71
C ARG A 19 31.83 17.04 17.56
N ILE A 20 31.45 16.40 18.69
CA ILE A 20 32.40 15.78 19.61
C ILE A 20 32.74 14.35 19.15
N PHE A 21 31.77 13.61 18.64
CA PHE A 21 31.88 12.21 18.25
C PHE A 21 31.31 11.96 16.84
N PRO A 22 31.96 12.53 15.78
CA PRO A 22 31.38 12.47 14.42
C PRO A 22 31.21 11.04 13.88
N ASP A 23 32.12 10.14 14.25
CA ASP A 23 32.15 8.75 13.76
C ASP A 23 31.17 7.80 14.49
N ARG A 24 30.50 8.29 15.55
CA ARG A 24 29.54 7.47 16.30
C ARG A 24 28.11 7.55 15.76
N PHE A 25 27.85 8.41 14.81
CA PHE A 25 26.54 8.55 14.18
C PHE A 25 26.48 7.69 12.92
N ASP A 26 25.51 6.82 12.88
CA ASP A 26 25.22 5.98 11.73
C ASP A 26 23.71 5.93 11.48
N ASN A 27 23.33 5.74 10.23
CA ASN A 27 21.95 5.61 9.83
C ASN A 27 21.65 4.16 9.42
N LYS A 28 20.80 3.50 10.18
CA LYS A 28 20.29 2.16 9.85
C LYS A 28 18.89 2.27 9.29
N THR A 29 18.75 2.05 7.98
CA THR A 29 17.44 1.95 7.34
C THR A 29 16.74 0.67 7.78
N ASN A 30 15.46 0.78 8.12
CA ASN A 30 14.66 -0.41 8.40
C ASN A 30 14.58 -1.28 7.16
N GLY A 31 14.90 -2.55 7.32
CA GLY A 31 14.69 -3.58 6.33
C GLY A 31 13.34 -4.29 6.52
N ILE A 32 13.15 -5.34 5.75
CA ILE A 32 12.04 -6.28 5.92
C ILE A 32 12.59 -7.66 6.25
N THR A 33 11.79 -8.45 6.95
CA THR A 33 12.00 -9.89 7.08
C THR A 33 11.10 -10.60 6.07
N GLN A 34 11.70 -11.24 5.07
CA GLN A 34 10.94 -11.95 4.02
C GLN A 34 10.11 -13.12 4.57
N ARG A 35 10.54 -13.72 5.67
CA ARG A 35 9.77 -14.76 6.36
C ARG A 35 8.41 -14.24 6.83
N ARG A 36 8.38 -13.07 7.44
CA ARG A 36 7.13 -12.47 7.95
C ARG A 36 6.36 -11.71 6.88
N TRP A 37 7.04 -10.84 6.15
CA TRP A 37 6.39 -9.90 5.24
C TRP A 37 6.09 -10.46 3.86
N LEU A 38 6.58 -11.67 3.56
CA LEU A 38 6.28 -12.37 2.33
C LEU A 38 5.75 -13.78 2.60
N ALA A 39 6.52 -14.68 3.22
CA ALA A 39 6.11 -16.07 3.41
C ALA A 39 4.86 -16.21 4.28
N GLU A 40 4.83 -15.55 5.44
CA GLU A 40 3.69 -15.59 6.37
C GLU A 40 2.51 -14.75 5.85
N ALA A 41 2.79 -13.53 5.37
CA ALA A 41 1.75 -12.61 4.93
C ALA A 41 1.06 -13.03 3.63
N ASN A 42 1.76 -13.75 2.75
CA ASN A 42 1.25 -14.19 1.44
C ASN A 42 1.70 -15.61 1.09
N PRO A 43 1.13 -16.64 1.75
CA PRO A 43 1.53 -18.03 1.53
C PRO A 43 1.30 -18.49 0.08
N GLY A 44 0.30 -17.96 -0.62
CA GLY A 44 0.08 -18.26 -2.03
C GLY A 44 1.25 -17.80 -2.91
N LEU A 45 1.75 -16.57 -2.70
CA LEU A 45 2.92 -16.08 -3.42
C LEU A 45 4.19 -16.83 -2.99
N ALA A 46 4.31 -17.19 -1.72
CA ALA A 46 5.43 -17.99 -1.23
C ALA A 46 5.49 -19.36 -1.93
N ALA A 47 4.34 -20.02 -2.16
CA ALA A 47 4.28 -21.28 -2.89
C ALA A 47 4.72 -21.13 -4.36
N VAL A 48 4.36 -20.03 -5.03
CA VAL A 48 4.85 -19.73 -6.39
C VAL A 48 6.37 -19.55 -6.38
N LEU A 49 6.92 -18.80 -5.42
CA LEU A 49 8.37 -18.64 -5.30
C LEU A 49 9.07 -19.99 -5.04
N ASP A 50 8.56 -20.79 -4.10
CA ASP A 50 9.12 -22.12 -3.79
C ASP A 50 9.21 -23.02 -5.03
N LYS A 51 8.18 -22.97 -5.88
CA LYS A 51 8.10 -23.76 -7.11
C LYS A 51 9.18 -23.36 -8.13
N TYR A 52 9.43 -22.05 -8.29
CA TYR A 52 10.27 -21.55 -9.38
C TYR A 52 11.72 -21.23 -8.97
N VAL A 53 11.97 -20.86 -7.72
CA VAL A 53 13.31 -20.49 -7.25
C VAL A 53 13.80 -21.32 -6.05
N GLY A 54 13.00 -22.30 -5.60
CA GLY A 54 13.30 -23.10 -4.41
C GLY A 54 12.99 -22.34 -3.10
N THR A 55 13.24 -22.99 -1.97
CA THR A 55 12.80 -22.49 -0.65
C THR A 55 13.83 -21.60 0.06
N ASN A 56 15.06 -21.54 -0.46
CA ASN A 56 16.18 -20.87 0.21
C ASN A 56 16.02 -19.33 0.30
N TRP A 57 15.18 -18.72 -0.54
CA TRP A 57 14.87 -17.28 -0.47
C TRP A 57 14.33 -16.84 0.90
N ARG A 58 13.82 -17.77 1.72
CA ARG A 58 13.39 -17.49 3.08
C ARG A 58 14.55 -17.11 4.00
N TYR A 59 15.75 -17.55 3.67
CA TYR A 59 16.98 -17.28 4.41
C TYR A 59 17.85 -16.25 3.67
N ASN A 60 17.95 -16.38 2.35
CA ASN A 60 18.67 -15.47 1.48
C ASN A 60 17.71 -14.85 0.45
N LEU A 61 17.33 -13.58 0.67
CA LEU A 61 16.35 -12.88 -0.18
C LEU A 61 16.86 -12.70 -1.63
N ASP A 62 18.18 -12.66 -1.83
CA ASP A 62 18.79 -12.51 -3.17
C ASP A 62 18.42 -13.65 -4.12
N ASP A 63 18.07 -14.81 -3.60
CA ASP A 63 17.65 -15.96 -4.42
C ASP A 63 16.36 -15.69 -5.22
N VAL A 64 15.55 -14.73 -4.79
CA VAL A 64 14.37 -14.27 -5.57
C VAL A 64 14.78 -13.72 -6.93
N ALA A 65 16.01 -13.21 -7.09
CA ALA A 65 16.53 -12.79 -8.38
C ALA A 65 16.60 -13.93 -9.41
N GLY A 66 16.56 -15.19 -8.97
CA GLY A 66 16.42 -16.36 -9.83
C GLY A 66 15.19 -16.33 -10.75
N LEU A 67 14.14 -15.61 -10.37
CA LEU A 67 12.97 -15.38 -11.23
C LEU A 67 13.33 -14.77 -12.59
N ARG A 68 14.39 -13.97 -12.70
CA ARG A 68 14.86 -13.42 -13.99
C ARG A 68 15.20 -14.53 -14.98
N LYS A 69 15.82 -15.63 -14.51
CA LYS A 69 16.14 -16.78 -15.34
C LYS A 69 14.89 -17.54 -15.76
N VAL A 70 13.91 -17.67 -14.87
CA VAL A 70 12.62 -18.32 -15.15
C VAL A 70 11.87 -17.52 -16.22
N LEU A 71 11.80 -16.20 -16.10
CA LEU A 71 11.16 -15.34 -17.09
C LEU A 71 11.83 -15.41 -18.47
N ALA A 72 13.14 -15.62 -18.51
CA ALA A 72 13.90 -15.77 -19.76
C ALA A 72 13.83 -17.19 -20.36
N SER A 73 13.35 -18.19 -19.62
CA SER A 73 13.35 -19.60 -20.03
C SER A 73 12.11 -20.09 -20.77
N GLY A 74 11.23 -19.20 -21.24
CA GLY A 74 9.96 -19.57 -21.88
C GLY A 74 8.84 -19.96 -20.91
N GLN A 75 9.06 -19.87 -19.61
CA GLN A 75 8.03 -20.13 -18.57
C GLN A 75 7.35 -18.85 -18.07
N ALA A 76 7.59 -17.73 -18.74
CA ALA A 76 7.11 -16.42 -18.32
C ALA A 76 5.57 -16.38 -18.18
N ASP A 77 4.84 -16.93 -19.16
CA ASP A 77 3.38 -16.91 -19.13
C ASP A 77 2.84 -17.75 -17.96
N ALA A 78 3.39 -18.95 -17.77
CA ALA A 78 2.94 -19.83 -16.69
C ALA A 78 3.13 -19.20 -15.30
N ILE A 79 4.29 -18.61 -15.02
CA ILE A 79 4.52 -17.93 -13.73
C ILE A 79 3.68 -16.66 -13.58
N CYS A 80 3.44 -15.92 -14.67
CA CYS A 80 2.57 -14.75 -14.65
C CYS A 80 1.12 -15.14 -14.34
N ASP A 81 0.61 -16.20 -14.93
CA ASP A 81 -0.75 -16.69 -14.67
C ASP A 81 -0.92 -17.13 -13.20
N GLU A 82 0.04 -17.90 -12.67
CA GLU A 82 0.02 -18.32 -11.26
C GLU A 82 0.09 -17.10 -10.31
N PHE A 83 0.95 -16.14 -10.62
CA PHE A 83 1.07 -14.90 -9.85
C PHE A 83 -0.22 -14.09 -9.88
N LEU A 84 -0.84 -13.94 -11.04
CA LEU A 84 -2.10 -13.23 -11.20
C LEU A 84 -3.25 -13.94 -10.48
N ALA A 85 -3.28 -15.27 -10.50
CA ALA A 85 -4.27 -16.05 -9.76
C ALA A 85 -4.14 -15.82 -8.24
N VAL A 86 -2.92 -15.82 -7.70
CA VAL A 86 -2.67 -15.50 -6.28
C VAL A 86 -3.12 -14.08 -5.95
N LYS A 87 -2.78 -13.11 -6.81
CA LYS A 87 -3.21 -11.70 -6.60
C LYS A 87 -4.73 -11.59 -6.62
N ARG A 88 -5.39 -12.28 -7.52
CA ARG A 88 -6.84 -12.30 -7.62
C ARG A 88 -7.48 -12.85 -6.35
N ALA A 89 -7.04 -14.00 -5.88
CA ALA A 89 -7.53 -14.63 -4.65
C ALA A 89 -7.33 -13.70 -3.43
N ASN A 90 -6.19 -13.02 -3.34
CA ASN A 90 -5.93 -12.06 -2.28
C ASN A 90 -6.86 -10.83 -2.35
N LYS A 91 -7.14 -10.32 -3.55
CA LYS A 91 -8.08 -9.20 -3.74
C LYS A 91 -9.52 -9.59 -3.38
N GLU A 92 -9.95 -10.79 -3.70
CA GLU A 92 -11.28 -11.32 -3.32
C GLU A 92 -11.41 -11.47 -1.81
N ARG A 93 -10.35 -11.96 -1.14
CA ARG A 93 -10.30 -12.03 0.32
C ARG A 93 -10.36 -10.63 0.96
N LEU A 94 -9.63 -9.66 0.38
CA LEU A 94 -9.67 -8.26 0.81
C LEU A 94 -11.07 -7.66 0.59
N ALA A 95 -11.71 -7.91 -0.55
CA ALA A 95 -13.06 -7.42 -0.84
C ALA A 95 -14.08 -7.95 0.18
N SER A 96 -13.99 -9.24 0.52
CA SER A 96 -14.81 -9.84 1.57
C SER A 96 -14.58 -9.22 2.94
N TYR A 97 -13.33 -8.90 3.28
CA TYR A 97 -12.98 -8.23 4.53
C TYR A 97 -13.57 -6.81 4.58
N VAL A 98 -13.34 -6.00 3.53
CA VAL A 98 -13.85 -4.62 3.44
C VAL A 98 -15.38 -4.62 3.54
N ARG A 99 -16.08 -5.48 2.79
CA ARG A 99 -17.54 -5.61 2.87
C ARG A 99 -18.01 -5.90 4.30
N ARG A 100 -17.37 -6.85 4.98
CA ARG A 100 -17.77 -7.25 6.35
C ARG A 100 -17.54 -6.14 7.37
N THR A 101 -16.48 -5.33 7.22
CA THR A 101 -16.10 -4.33 8.21
C THR A 101 -16.69 -2.95 7.95
N THR A 102 -16.96 -2.60 6.70
CA THR A 102 -17.42 -1.26 6.30
C THR A 102 -18.75 -1.23 5.57
N GLY A 103 -19.27 -2.39 5.14
CA GLY A 103 -20.42 -2.49 4.26
C GLY A 103 -20.15 -2.10 2.80
N VAL A 104 -18.94 -1.66 2.45
CA VAL A 104 -18.59 -1.23 1.10
C VAL A 104 -18.23 -2.43 0.23
N GLU A 105 -18.92 -2.58 -0.90
CA GLU A 105 -18.57 -3.58 -1.91
C GLU A 105 -17.56 -3.02 -2.90
N ILE A 106 -16.31 -3.54 -2.84
CA ILE A 106 -15.25 -3.20 -3.77
C ILE A 106 -15.10 -4.26 -4.86
N ASN A 107 -14.69 -3.84 -6.06
CA ASN A 107 -14.48 -4.74 -7.18
C ASN A 107 -13.06 -5.34 -7.15
N PRO A 108 -12.88 -6.66 -6.92
CA PRO A 108 -11.55 -7.27 -6.89
C PRO A 108 -10.81 -7.24 -8.24
N ALA A 109 -11.51 -7.02 -9.35
CA ALA A 109 -10.87 -6.86 -10.65
C ALA A 109 -10.27 -5.45 -10.87
N ALA A 110 -10.77 -4.45 -10.12
CA ALA A 110 -10.30 -3.07 -10.25
C ALA A 110 -8.91 -2.86 -9.62
N MET A 111 -8.30 -1.72 -9.94
CA MET A 111 -7.06 -1.29 -9.30
C MET A 111 -7.30 -1.08 -7.80
N MET A 112 -6.37 -1.57 -6.98
CA MET A 112 -6.34 -1.31 -5.54
C MET A 112 -5.36 -0.17 -5.27
N ASP A 113 -5.89 1.00 -4.89
CA ASP A 113 -5.14 2.17 -4.46
C ASP A 113 -5.24 2.26 -2.92
N VAL A 114 -4.16 1.97 -2.23
CA VAL A 114 -4.20 1.69 -0.79
C VAL A 114 -3.25 2.59 -0.03
N GLN A 115 -3.79 3.39 0.90
CA GLN A 115 -3.00 4.20 1.81
C GLN A 115 -3.26 3.78 3.26
N VAL A 116 -2.41 2.89 3.78
CA VAL A 116 -2.48 2.32 5.13
C VAL A 116 -1.34 2.89 5.98
N LYS A 117 -1.63 3.95 6.72
CA LYS A 117 -0.66 4.67 7.56
C LYS A 117 -1.40 5.37 8.71
N ARG A 118 -0.74 5.59 9.87
CA ARG A 118 -1.28 6.51 10.88
C ARG A 118 -1.62 7.84 10.23
N ILE A 119 -2.79 8.37 10.53
CA ILE A 119 -3.26 9.64 9.95
C ILE A 119 -2.43 10.78 10.50
N HIS A 120 -1.84 11.56 9.59
CA HIS A 120 -1.00 12.71 9.94
C HIS A 120 -0.90 13.65 8.75
N GLU A 121 -0.85 14.96 8.99
CA GLU A 121 -0.79 15.99 7.93
C GLU A 121 0.40 15.76 6.98
N TYR A 122 1.60 15.44 7.50
CA TYR A 122 2.79 15.22 6.67
C TYR A 122 2.71 13.96 5.79
N LYS A 123 1.81 13.02 6.10
CA LYS A 123 1.59 11.80 5.28
C LYS A 123 0.63 12.04 4.12
N ARG A 124 0.03 13.23 4.07
CA ARG A 124 -0.75 13.73 2.93
C ARG A 124 -1.99 12.91 2.59
N GLN A 125 -2.66 12.29 3.58
CA GLN A 125 -3.96 11.67 3.34
C GLN A 125 -4.98 12.70 2.83
N LEU A 126 -4.93 13.94 3.32
CA LEU A 126 -5.78 15.02 2.81
C LEU A 126 -5.56 15.25 1.31
N LEU A 127 -4.31 15.31 0.86
CA LEU A 127 -4.02 15.46 -0.57
C LEU A 127 -4.58 14.28 -1.39
N ASN A 128 -4.51 13.06 -0.85
CA ASN A 128 -5.10 11.89 -1.51
C ASN A 128 -6.63 11.97 -1.57
N VAL A 129 -7.30 12.47 -0.54
CA VAL A 129 -8.76 12.72 -0.59
C VAL A 129 -9.12 13.75 -1.66
N LEU A 130 -8.35 14.83 -1.78
CA LEU A 130 -8.55 15.82 -2.84
C LEU A 130 -8.34 15.20 -4.24
N HIS A 131 -7.34 14.34 -4.41
CA HIS A 131 -7.17 13.55 -5.62
C HIS A 131 -8.38 12.65 -5.90
N VAL A 132 -8.95 12.00 -4.88
CA VAL A 132 -10.16 11.17 -5.03
C VAL A 132 -11.36 12.01 -5.51
N ILE A 133 -11.52 13.23 -4.98
CA ILE A 133 -12.57 14.16 -5.41
C ILE A 133 -12.35 14.58 -6.88
N ALA A 134 -11.11 14.90 -7.25
CA ALA A 134 -10.79 15.25 -8.64
C ALA A 134 -11.09 14.07 -9.58
N LEU A 135 -10.68 12.85 -9.22
CA LEU A 135 -10.97 11.64 -9.98
C LEU A 135 -12.48 11.38 -10.11
N TYR A 136 -13.26 11.58 -9.05
CA TYR A 136 -14.71 11.47 -9.07
C TYR A 136 -15.33 12.44 -10.10
N ASN A 137 -14.90 13.71 -10.10
CA ASN A 137 -15.37 14.70 -11.05
C ASN A 137 -14.97 14.35 -12.48
N ASP A 138 -13.73 13.92 -12.69
CA ASP A 138 -13.24 13.49 -14.01
C ASP A 138 -14.09 12.33 -14.59
N ILE A 139 -14.44 11.35 -13.75
CA ILE A 139 -15.29 10.23 -14.18
C ILE A 139 -16.71 10.71 -14.53
N LYS A 140 -17.25 11.68 -13.78
CA LYS A 140 -18.57 12.28 -14.07
C LYS A 140 -18.54 13.10 -15.36
N ASP A 141 -17.44 13.75 -15.66
CA ASP A 141 -17.23 14.49 -16.93
C ASP A 141 -16.98 13.56 -18.12
N GLY A 142 -17.02 12.23 -17.91
CA GLY A 142 -16.85 11.24 -18.97
C GLY A 142 -15.39 10.96 -19.36
N ARG A 143 -14.41 11.48 -18.60
CA ARG A 143 -13.00 11.19 -18.87
C ARG A 143 -12.68 9.73 -18.62
N PRO A 144 -11.88 9.07 -19.50
CA PRO A 144 -11.56 7.66 -19.35
C PRO A 144 -10.62 7.42 -18.18
N HIS A 145 -11.04 6.60 -17.22
CA HIS A 145 -10.24 6.14 -16.10
C HIS A 145 -10.42 4.64 -15.88
N PRO A 146 -9.35 3.91 -15.51
CA PRO A 146 -9.49 2.52 -15.09
C PRO A 146 -10.32 2.43 -13.80
N ALA A 147 -11.10 1.37 -13.68
CA ALA A 147 -11.84 1.09 -12.46
C ALA A 147 -10.90 1.00 -11.24
N ARG A 148 -11.25 1.67 -10.14
CA ARG A 148 -10.39 1.83 -8.96
C ARG A 148 -11.16 1.69 -7.65
N ASN A 149 -10.54 1.01 -6.69
CA ASN A 149 -10.95 1.04 -5.29
C ASN A 149 -9.88 1.81 -4.50
N VAL A 150 -10.29 2.88 -3.81
CA VAL A 150 -9.40 3.64 -2.94
C VAL A 150 -9.67 3.23 -1.49
N ILE A 151 -8.64 2.71 -0.83
CA ILE A 151 -8.75 2.19 0.54
C ILE A 151 -7.83 2.98 1.45
N PHE A 152 -8.43 3.67 2.40
CA PHE A 152 -7.72 4.31 3.50
C PHE A 152 -7.77 3.43 4.74
N SER A 153 -6.70 3.41 5.51
CA SER A 153 -6.69 2.80 6.84
C SER A 153 -5.65 3.47 7.72
N GLY A 154 -5.97 3.62 9.00
CA GLY A 154 -5.04 4.16 9.96
C GLY A 154 -5.73 4.68 11.21
N LYS A 155 -4.92 4.93 12.25
CA LYS A 155 -5.38 5.48 13.53
C LYS A 155 -4.93 6.94 13.65
N ALA A 156 -5.77 7.78 14.25
CA ALA A 156 -5.40 9.10 14.74
C ALA A 156 -5.07 9.05 16.23
N ALA A 157 -4.14 9.88 16.68
CA ALA A 157 -3.96 10.12 18.11
C ALA A 157 -5.22 10.79 18.69
N SER A 158 -5.57 10.47 19.92
CA SER A 158 -6.83 10.92 20.55
C SER A 158 -6.98 12.46 20.60
N SER A 159 -5.89 13.17 20.79
CA SER A 159 -5.84 14.65 20.85
C SER A 159 -5.61 15.32 19.48
N TYR A 160 -5.35 14.53 18.41
CA TYR A 160 -5.00 15.10 17.11
C TYR A 160 -6.27 15.45 16.31
N TYR A 161 -6.79 16.65 16.57
CA TYR A 161 -8.03 17.16 15.99
C TYR A 161 -8.03 17.12 14.46
N MET A 162 -6.98 17.64 13.81
CA MET A 162 -6.87 17.68 12.34
C MET A 162 -6.90 16.28 11.72
N ALA A 163 -6.22 15.30 12.32
CA ALA A 163 -6.25 13.93 11.84
C ALA A 163 -7.68 13.33 11.91
N LYS A 164 -8.45 13.65 12.95
CA LYS A 164 -9.85 13.23 13.07
C LYS A 164 -10.73 13.89 12.00
N LEU A 165 -10.50 15.16 11.68
CA LEU A 165 -11.20 15.83 10.57
C LEU A 165 -10.88 15.20 9.23
N ILE A 166 -9.64 14.81 8.99
CA ILE A 166 -9.26 14.08 7.76
C ILE A 166 -10.00 12.75 7.66
N ILE A 167 -10.08 11.97 8.76
CA ILE A 167 -10.85 10.72 8.78
C ILE A 167 -12.33 10.99 8.47
N ARG A 168 -12.92 12.01 9.07
CA ARG A 168 -14.30 12.42 8.80
C ARG A 168 -14.51 12.76 7.33
N LEU A 169 -13.63 13.58 6.76
CA LEU A 169 -13.69 13.95 5.34
C LEU A 169 -13.59 12.72 4.43
N ILE A 170 -12.70 11.77 4.71
CA ILE A 170 -12.61 10.52 3.95
C ILE A 170 -13.95 9.78 3.95
N ASN A 171 -14.58 9.65 5.12
CA ASN A 171 -15.85 8.94 5.24
C ASN A 171 -17.01 9.69 4.55
N ASP A 172 -17.05 11.02 4.64
CA ASP A 172 -18.06 11.84 3.97
C ASP A 172 -17.93 11.74 2.44
N VAL A 173 -16.73 11.82 1.92
CA VAL A 173 -16.42 11.64 0.49
C VAL A 173 -16.78 10.21 0.04
N ALA A 174 -16.41 9.20 0.83
CA ALA A 174 -16.75 7.80 0.55
C ALA A 174 -18.26 7.59 0.45
N ARG A 175 -19.02 8.16 1.39
CA ARG A 175 -20.49 8.05 1.40
C ARG A 175 -21.12 8.64 0.13
N ILE A 176 -20.64 9.81 -0.33
CA ILE A 176 -21.14 10.46 -1.55
C ILE A 176 -20.80 9.62 -2.79
N ILE A 177 -19.53 9.25 -2.95
CA ILE A 177 -19.04 8.52 -4.13
C ILE A 177 -19.69 7.14 -4.23
N ASN A 178 -19.76 6.41 -3.11
CA ASN A 178 -20.29 5.04 -3.11
C ASN A 178 -21.79 4.98 -3.40
N ALA A 179 -22.53 6.06 -3.14
CA ALA A 179 -23.95 6.19 -3.41
C ALA A 179 -24.28 6.71 -4.82
N ASP A 180 -23.30 7.28 -5.55
CA ASP A 180 -23.54 7.87 -6.86
C ASP A 180 -23.52 6.81 -7.97
N PRO A 181 -24.65 6.55 -8.66
CA PRO A 181 -24.72 5.59 -9.75
C PRO A 181 -23.85 5.98 -10.96
N ALA A 182 -23.57 7.27 -11.17
CA ALA A 182 -22.76 7.75 -12.29
C ALA A 182 -21.33 7.23 -12.28
N VAL A 183 -20.81 6.89 -11.10
CA VAL A 183 -19.45 6.34 -10.92
C VAL A 183 -19.46 4.88 -10.48
N SER A 184 -20.64 4.25 -10.45
CA SER A 184 -20.77 2.84 -10.07
C SER A 184 -19.93 1.94 -10.97
N GLY A 185 -19.20 0.99 -10.36
CA GLY A 185 -18.28 0.11 -11.08
C GLY A 185 -16.94 0.75 -11.47
N LYS A 186 -16.81 2.08 -11.42
CA LYS A 186 -15.58 2.80 -11.76
C LYS A 186 -14.77 3.26 -10.55
N LEU A 187 -15.45 3.70 -9.49
CA LEU A 187 -14.79 4.21 -8.29
C LEU A 187 -15.52 3.74 -7.02
N LYS A 188 -14.78 3.21 -6.09
CA LYS A 188 -15.22 2.92 -4.72
C LYS A 188 -14.21 3.43 -3.73
N VAL A 189 -14.67 3.90 -2.57
CA VAL A 189 -13.84 4.45 -1.50
C VAL A 189 -14.22 3.79 -0.18
N ALA A 190 -13.24 3.31 0.57
CA ALA A 190 -13.45 2.72 1.88
C ALA A 190 -12.42 3.23 2.89
N PHE A 191 -12.85 3.40 4.14
CA PHE A 191 -11.97 3.57 5.30
C PHE A 191 -12.12 2.34 6.21
N VAL A 192 -11.03 1.61 6.43
CA VAL A 192 -10.98 0.32 7.15
C VAL A 192 -10.29 0.47 8.51
#